data_51105faf9fc2f8f999534e1526e07c8e
#
_entry.id   51105faf9fc2f8f999534e1526e07c8e
#
_cell.length_a   1.000
_cell.length_b   1.000
_cell.length_c   1.000
_cell.angle_alpha   90.00
_cell.angle_beta   90.00
_cell.angle_gamma   90.00
#
_symmetry.space_group_name_H-M   'P 1'
#
loop_
_entity.id
_entity.type
_entity.pdbx_description
1 polymer ?
#
loop_
_entity_poly.entity_id
_entity_poly.type
_entity_poly.pdbx_seq_one_letter_code
_entity_poly.pdbx_strand_id
1 'polypeptide(L)'
;KKISVTGSVVSLKGDEVMKSPSINVANSLIGRLPGVIINNRSGEPGRDDPSIFIRGKSTTGDSSPLVLIDGVERGGLGEINPNDIENISVLKDASAAIYGARAANGVLLVTTKRGNTMKPSVSFSYNQGFSESTRTPKMADSYTYAKVYNEIEEGEGRAPRYTAEELEKYRNGSDPDYPNTDWYGFITKKLTPQHRVNLSVSGGNERLKYYLSLGESHQSGHYKNGTTDVRLYNLRSNIDVQVTKYLQVGMNLAGKVDDNHYPYFSTNETYSHIFLYLPSWQPYWPGTDKLMPNRGSENIMNMVSDAGGTRDIKTTALQSTVSFKLDIPWVKGLWLDGSASYDAGYVFTKDFQTPDYVYYKDEKTGELYKGRSGMGSDKANLSEKYENPTNLYMTAKLNYDHTFGVHHVGAMVGYEQSETKGNYLQAYRGDYVSISIPEIFAGSSDKNKQSNDGSSSQTARQNIFGRLSYDYAGKYLAQFTFRRDGSPNFPENKRYGFFPGFSLGWRISEEPFMKNLLFLDNLKI
;
A
#
# COMPACT_ATOMS: atom_id res chain seq x y z
N LYS A 1 14.18 11.94 -21.15
CA LYS A 1 12.99 11.80 -22.01
C LYS A 1 13.45 11.64 -23.44
N LYS A 2 13.09 10.55 -24.16
CA LYS A 2 13.38 10.48 -25.60
C LYS A 2 12.64 11.64 -26.29
N ILE A 3 13.37 12.41 -27.07
CA ILE A 3 12.87 13.63 -27.75
C ILE A 3 11.66 13.31 -28.65
N SER A 4 11.61 12.08 -29.19
CA SER A 4 10.54 11.57 -30.06
C SER A 4 9.23 11.20 -29.35
N VAL A 5 9.14 11.19 -28.01
CA VAL A 5 7.91 10.81 -27.30
C VAL A 5 6.87 11.91 -27.40
N THR A 6 5.69 11.61 -27.94
CA THR A 6 4.56 12.56 -28.09
C THR A 6 3.71 12.71 -26.83
N GLY A 7 3.77 11.74 -25.90
CA GLY A 7 2.97 11.75 -24.67
C GLY A 7 3.61 12.47 -23.47
N SER A 8 2.78 12.84 -22.50
CA SER A 8 3.24 13.42 -21.23
C SER A 8 3.76 12.33 -20.31
N VAL A 9 5.07 12.34 -20.04
CA VAL A 9 5.73 11.39 -19.13
C VAL A 9 6.50 12.17 -18.07
N VAL A 10 6.26 11.84 -16.81
CA VAL A 10 7.03 12.34 -15.66
C VAL A 10 7.77 11.16 -15.05
N SER A 11 9.03 11.33 -14.67
CA SER A 11 9.81 10.25 -14.05
C SER A 11 10.56 10.72 -12.81
N LEU A 12 10.71 9.82 -11.85
CA LEU A 12 11.45 10.00 -10.61
C LEU A 12 12.47 8.86 -10.48
N LYS A 13 13.73 9.19 -10.25
CA LYS A 13 14.78 8.20 -10.03
C LYS A 13 14.64 7.53 -8.66
N GLY A 14 15.07 6.28 -8.54
CA GLY A 14 15.04 5.52 -7.29
C GLY A 14 15.80 6.21 -6.15
N ASP A 15 16.94 6.85 -6.45
CA ASP A 15 17.69 7.60 -5.44
C ASP A 15 16.90 8.75 -4.81
N GLU A 16 16.00 9.39 -5.57
CA GLU A 16 15.11 10.41 -5.03
C GLU A 16 14.00 9.79 -4.15
N VAL A 17 13.51 8.59 -4.50
CA VAL A 17 12.55 7.84 -3.67
C VAL A 17 13.18 7.48 -2.32
N MET A 18 14.44 7.03 -2.32
CA MET A 18 15.18 6.65 -1.12
C MET A 18 15.46 7.80 -0.14
N LYS A 19 15.43 9.05 -0.58
CA LYS A 19 15.56 10.22 0.31
C LYS A 19 14.40 10.37 1.30
N SER A 20 13.29 9.70 1.06
CA SER A 20 12.18 9.63 2.02
C SER A 20 12.44 8.56 3.08
N PRO A 21 12.24 8.86 4.36
CA PRO A 21 12.37 7.87 5.43
C PRO A 21 11.19 6.88 5.45
N SER A 22 10.14 7.11 4.68
CA SER A 22 8.95 6.25 4.65
C SER A 22 9.32 4.84 4.16
N ILE A 23 8.81 3.83 4.84
CA ILE A 23 8.93 2.43 4.43
C ILE A 23 8.04 2.16 3.21
N ASN A 24 6.85 2.74 3.17
CA ASN A 24 5.94 2.63 2.04
C ASN A 24 6.37 3.56 0.89
N VAL A 25 6.67 2.97 -0.28
CA VAL A 25 7.09 3.71 -1.48
C VAL A 25 6.06 4.73 -1.92
N ALA A 26 4.77 4.41 -1.83
CA ALA A 26 3.71 5.32 -2.25
C ALA A 26 3.74 6.64 -1.47
N ASN A 27 4.00 6.58 -0.16
CA ASN A 27 4.16 7.76 0.70
C ASN A 27 5.42 8.57 0.32
N SER A 28 6.47 7.90 -0.17
CA SER A 28 7.70 8.57 -0.63
C SER A 28 7.51 9.42 -1.88
N LEU A 29 6.40 9.25 -2.61
CA LEU A 29 6.10 9.99 -3.83
C LEU A 29 5.31 11.29 -3.60
N ILE A 30 4.83 11.54 -2.38
CA ILE A 30 4.01 12.71 -2.04
C ILE A 30 4.77 13.99 -2.39
N GLY A 31 4.14 14.85 -3.22
CA GLY A 31 4.70 16.14 -3.66
C GLY A 31 5.85 16.07 -4.67
N ARG A 32 6.26 14.87 -5.14
CA ARG A 32 7.43 14.69 -6.03
C ARG A 32 7.10 14.45 -7.50
N LEU A 33 5.85 14.09 -7.80
CA LEU A 33 5.39 13.78 -9.15
C LEU A 33 4.31 14.78 -9.60
N PRO A 34 4.60 15.73 -10.50
CA PRO A 34 3.62 16.69 -10.98
C PRO A 34 2.39 16.01 -11.57
N GLY A 35 1.19 16.43 -11.12
CA GLY A 35 -0.10 15.89 -11.57
C GLY A 35 -0.45 14.52 -10.99
N VAL A 36 0.27 14.06 -9.96
CA VAL A 36 -0.10 12.91 -9.12
C VAL A 36 -0.57 13.44 -7.77
N ILE A 37 -1.76 13.03 -7.36
CA ILE A 37 -2.34 13.35 -6.05
C ILE A 37 -2.27 12.09 -5.21
N ILE A 38 -1.64 12.19 -4.05
CA ILE A 38 -1.50 11.09 -3.11
C ILE A 38 -2.17 11.51 -1.81
N ASN A 39 -3.19 10.74 -1.41
CA ASN A 39 -3.97 11.00 -0.22
C ASN A 39 -3.74 9.86 0.79
N ASN A 40 -2.91 10.14 1.78
CA ASN A 40 -2.69 9.24 2.90
C ASN A 40 -3.71 9.54 4.01
N ARG A 41 -4.51 8.54 4.38
CA ARG A 41 -5.54 8.64 5.42
C ARG A 41 -5.14 7.96 6.72
N SER A 42 -4.11 7.12 6.69
CA SER A 42 -3.65 6.35 7.84
C SER A 42 -2.13 6.44 7.95
N GLY A 43 -1.63 6.62 9.16
CA GLY A 43 -0.22 6.45 9.49
C GLY A 43 0.01 5.16 10.30
N GLU A 44 -0.96 4.25 10.35
CA GLU A 44 -0.84 2.98 11.06
C GLU A 44 0.21 2.10 10.37
N PRO A 45 1.23 1.62 11.08
CA PRO A 45 2.24 0.73 10.53
C PRO A 45 1.62 -0.46 9.80
N GLY A 46 2.09 -0.75 8.57
CA GLY A 46 1.58 -1.83 7.72
C GLY A 46 0.18 -1.62 7.13
N ARG A 47 -0.49 -0.50 7.45
CA ARG A 47 -1.82 -0.10 6.94
C ARG A 47 -1.85 1.37 6.51
N ASP A 48 -0.74 1.83 5.98
CA ASP A 48 -0.49 3.22 5.57
C ASP A 48 -0.49 3.42 4.05
N ASP A 49 -1.09 2.50 3.29
CA ASP A 49 -1.20 2.61 1.84
C ASP A 49 -2.09 3.80 1.45
N PRO A 50 -1.53 4.81 0.76
CA PRO A 50 -2.29 5.96 0.33
C PRO A 50 -3.08 5.69 -0.94
N SER A 51 -4.17 6.42 -1.13
CA SER A 51 -4.86 6.47 -2.42
C SER A 51 -4.08 7.35 -3.39
N ILE A 52 -3.79 6.83 -4.58
CA ILE A 52 -3.05 7.53 -5.63
C ILE A 52 -4.02 7.88 -6.77
N PHE A 53 -3.99 9.12 -7.24
CA PHE A 53 -4.77 9.59 -8.37
C PHE A 53 -3.88 10.36 -9.35
N ILE A 54 -4.06 10.12 -10.65
CA ILE A 54 -3.40 10.89 -11.70
C ILE A 54 -4.42 11.86 -12.28
N ARG A 55 -4.16 13.20 -12.13
CA ARG A 55 -5.06 14.30 -12.52
C ARG A 55 -6.40 14.33 -11.77
N GLY A 56 -6.50 13.68 -10.60
CA GLY A 56 -7.70 13.64 -9.77
C GLY A 56 -8.56 12.40 -9.98
N LYS A 57 -9.73 12.40 -9.37
CA LYS A 57 -10.72 11.33 -9.54
C LYS A 57 -11.48 11.53 -10.84
N SER A 58 -11.51 10.51 -11.68
CA SER A 58 -12.17 10.50 -13.00
C SER A 58 -13.53 9.80 -12.99
N THR A 59 -13.83 9.02 -11.95
CA THR A 59 -15.03 8.21 -11.83
C THR A 59 -15.48 8.11 -10.38
N THR A 60 -16.74 7.74 -10.16
CA THR A 60 -17.28 7.39 -8.84
C THR A 60 -16.88 5.97 -8.40
N GLY A 61 -16.41 5.13 -9.33
CA GLY A 61 -15.84 3.82 -9.06
C GLY A 61 -14.36 3.89 -8.69
N ASP A 62 -13.58 2.86 -9.06
CA ASP A 62 -12.14 2.83 -8.84
C ASP A 62 -11.42 3.80 -9.77
N SER A 63 -10.75 4.79 -9.20
CA SER A 63 -9.94 5.80 -9.89
C SER A 63 -8.44 5.57 -9.71
N SER A 64 -8.03 4.41 -9.21
CA SER A 64 -6.60 4.07 -9.01
C SER A 64 -5.89 3.91 -10.35
N PRO A 65 -4.64 4.37 -10.47
CA PRO A 65 -3.83 4.13 -11.66
C PRO A 65 -3.42 2.66 -11.78
N LEU A 66 -3.16 2.21 -12.98
CA LEU A 66 -2.56 0.90 -13.22
C LEU A 66 -1.09 0.93 -12.77
N VAL A 67 -0.69 0.01 -11.89
CA VAL A 67 0.70 -0.13 -11.43
C VAL A 67 1.36 -1.31 -12.14
N LEU A 68 2.46 -1.04 -12.83
CA LEU A 68 3.26 -2.04 -13.52
C LEU A 68 4.67 -2.06 -12.93
N ILE A 69 5.11 -3.21 -12.45
CA ILE A 69 6.47 -3.44 -11.98
C ILE A 69 7.18 -4.34 -12.99
N ASP A 70 8.23 -3.81 -13.64
CA ASP A 70 8.94 -4.46 -14.75
C ASP A 70 8.01 -4.95 -15.87
N GLY A 71 6.92 -4.21 -16.13
CA GLY A 71 5.95 -4.50 -17.19
C GLY A 71 4.84 -5.47 -16.80
N VAL A 72 4.86 -6.03 -15.60
CA VAL A 72 3.81 -6.91 -15.05
C VAL A 72 2.92 -6.11 -14.12
N GLU A 73 1.60 -6.26 -14.26
CA GLU A 73 0.63 -5.66 -13.34
C GLU A 73 0.71 -6.31 -11.97
N ARG A 74 0.86 -5.47 -10.92
CA ARG A 74 0.92 -5.89 -9.53
C ARG A 74 0.07 -5.00 -8.64
N GLY A 75 -0.24 -5.47 -7.42
CA GLY A 75 -1.25 -4.89 -6.55
C GLY A 75 -0.97 -3.46 -6.06
N GLY A 76 0.27 -3.01 -6.05
CA GLY A 76 0.59 -1.65 -5.62
C GLY A 76 2.07 -1.38 -5.39
N LEU A 77 2.37 -0.15 -4.96
CA LEU A 77 3.76 0.26 -4.67
C LEU A 77 4.27 -0.26 -3.31
N GLY A 78 3.37 -0.65 -2.40
CA GLY A 78 3.73 -1.26 -1.11
C GLY A 78 4.38 -2.65 -1.24
N GLU A 79 4.35 -3.24 -2.44
CA GLU A 79 4.95 -4.55 -2.70
C GLU A 79 6.45 -4.51 -3.02
N ILE A 80 7.03 -3.32 -3.16
CA ILE A 80 8.42 -3.16 -3.59
C ILE A 80 9.28 -2.46 -2.56
N ASN A 81 10.49 -2.98 -2.33
CA ASN A 81 11.49 -2.29 -1.52
C ASN A 81 11.97 -1.02 -2.26
N PRO A 82 11.94 0.18 -1.63
CA PRO A 82 12.43 1.41 -2.24
C PRO A 82 13.87 1.31 -2.77
N ASN A 83 14.72 0.51 -2.11
CA ASN A 83 16.12 0.32 -2.52
C ASN A 83 16.27 -0.44 -3.85
N ASP A 84 15.25 -1.20 -4.26
CA ASP A 84 15.24 -1.96 -5.52
C ASP A 84 14.76 -1.14 -6.71
N ILE A 85 14.29 0.08 -6.50
CA ILE A 85 13.75 0.93 -7.56
C ILE A 85 14.88 1.62 -8.30
N GLU A 86 14.89 1.48 -9.63
CA GLU A 86 15.71 2.28 -10.53
C GLU A 86 14.99 3.57 -10.91
N ASN A 87 13.71 3.46 -11.30
CA ASN A 87 12.92 4.58 -11.78
C ASN A 87 11.42 4.32 -11.65
N ILE A 88 10.66 5.38 -11.37
CA ILE A 88 9.20 5.40 -11.43
C ILE A 88 8.79 6.40 -12.51
N SER A 89 8.02 5.95 -13.50
CA SER A 89 7.49 6.80 -14.57
C SER A 89 5.97 6.83 -14.53
N VAL A 90 5.40 8.02 -14.68
CA VAL A 90 3.96 8.25 -14.74
C VAL A 90 3.57 8.51 -16.18
N LEU A 91 2.74 7.64 -16.75
CA LEU A 91 2.18 7.81 -18.08
C LEU A 91 0.77 8.38 -17.98
N LYS A 92 0.53 9.39 -18.79
CA LYS A 92 -0.75 10.13 -18.84
C LYS A 92 -1.24 10.17 -20.29
N ASP A 93 -2.56 10.25 -20.48
CA ASP A 93 -3.18 10.46 -21.77
C ASP A 93 -2.76 9.41 -22.84
N ALA A 94 -2.46 9.85 -24.04
CA ALA A 94 -2.10 8.99 -25.17
C ALA A 94 -0.92 8.05 -24.89
N SER A 95 0.00 8.41 -23.98
CA SER A 95 1.11 7.53 -23.60
C SER A 95 0.67 6.31 -22.77
N ALA A 96 -0.48 6.40 -22.12
CA ALA A 96 -1.10 5.31 -21.37
C ALA A 96 -2.00 4.40 -22.25
N ALA A 97 -2.41 4.88 -23.42
CA ALA A 97 -3.41 4.20 -24.26
C ALA A 97 -3.02 2.77 -24.67
N ILE A 98 -1.73 2.48 -24.80
CA ILE A 98 -1.23 1.13 -25.12
C ILE A 98 -1.56 0.09 -24.04
N TYR A 99 -1.86 0.54 -22.80
CA TYR A 99 -2.25 -0.33 -21.68
C TYR A 99 -3.78 -0.51 -21.57
N GLY A 100 -4.55 0.06 -22.51
CA GLY A 100 -5.99 -0.18 -22.70
C GLY A 100 -6.88 0.53 -21.69
N ALA A 101 -8.12 0.03 -21.58
CA ALA A 101 -9.15 0.61 -20.72
C ALA A 101 -8.74 0.73 -19.24
N ARG A 102 -7.89 -0.17 -18.76
CA ARG A 102 -7.39 -0.16 -17.38
C ARG A 102 -6.44 1.00 -17.08
N ALA A 103 -5.85 1.57 -18.12
CA ALA A 103 -4.98 2.74 -18.03
C ALA A 103 -5.75 4.07 -18.14
N ALA A 104 -7.08 4.05 -18.14
CA ALA A 104 -7.91 5.26 -18.23
C ALA A 104 -7.58 6.25 -17.11
N ASN A 105 -7.21 5.77 -15.93
CA ASN A 105 -6.77 6.58 -14.79
C ASN A 105 -5.25 6.85 -14.77
N GLY A 106 -4.54 6.56 -15.87
CA GLY A 106 -3.08 6.65 -15.98
C GLY A 106 -2.34 5.40 -15.52
N VAL A 107 -1.02 5.41 -15.71
CA VAL A 107 -0.15 4.25 -15.41
C VAL A 107 1.06 4.70 -14.61
N LEU A 108 1.39 3.95 -13.57
CA LEU A 108 2.66 4.01 -12.83
C LEU A 108 3.54 2.86 -13.30
N LEU A 109 4.64 3.18 -13.97
CA LEU A 109 5.65 2.21 -14.39
C LEU A 109 6.81 2.25 -13.41
N VAL A 110 7.02 1.16 -12.70
CA VAL A 110 8.19 0.96 -11.84
C VAL A 110 9.18 0.06 -12.57
N THR A 111 10.41 0.55 -12.70
CA THR A 111 11.53 -0.24 -13.21
C THR A 111 12.44 -0.56 -12.05
N THR A 112 12.82 -1.83 -11.89
CA THR A 112 13.71 -2.26 -10.83
C THR A 112 15.16 -2.24 -11.27
N LYS A 113 16.08 -2.13 -10.30
CA LYS A 113 17.53 -2.14 -10.52
C LYS A 113 17.96 -3.45 -11.18
N ARG A 114 18.90 -3.33 -12.11
CA ARG A 114 19.52 -4.46 -12.83
C ARG A 114 21.03 -4.44 -12.71
N GLY A 115 21.66 -5.54 -13.01
CA GLY A 115 23.09 -5.61 -13.14
C GLY A 115 23.61 -4.76 -14.31
N ASN A 116 24.87 -4.43 -14.24
CA ASN A 116 25.61 -3.72 -15.29
C ASN A 116 26.91 -4.47 -15.65
N THR A 117 27.62 -3.99 -16.65
CA THR A 117 28.88 -4.60 -17.11
C THR A 117 30.10 -4.17 -16.30
N MET A 118 29.91 -3.77 -15.04
CA MET A 118 30.97 -3.36 -14.13
C MET A 118 31.38 -4.50 -13.19
N LYS A 119 32.52 -4.32 -12.52
CA LYS A 119 32.94 -5.21 -11.41
C LYS A 119 31.87 -5.31 -10.36
N PRO A 120 31.78 -6.43 -9.65
CA PRO A 120 30.83 -6.60 -8.55
C PRO A 120 30.91 -5.44 -7.56
N SER A 121 29.74 -4.86 -7.26
CA SER A 121 29.58 -3.79 -6.27
C SER A 121 28.63 -4.28 -5.18
N VAL A 122 29.05 -4.16 -3.93
CA VAL A 122 28.25 -4.45 -2.75
C VAL A 122 27.80 -3.13 -2.15
N SER A 123 26.53 -3.01 -1.87
CA SER A 123 25.95 -1.85 -1.20
C SER A 123 25.21 -2.30 0.05
N PHE A 124 25.52 -1.66 1.17
CA PHE A 124 24.81 -1.81 2.43
C PHE A 124 24.23 -0.47 2.86
N SER A 125 22.99 -0.47 3.29
CA SER A 125 22.34 0.71 3.86
C SER A 125 21.58 0.36 5.12
N TYR A 126 21.71 1.21 6.13
CA TYR A 126 20.91 1.21 7.35
C TYR A 126 20.28 2.58 7.53
N ASN A 127 18.99 2.60 7.78
CA ASN A 127 18.23 3.84 7.99
C ASN A 127 17.41 3.68 9.27
N GLN A 128 17.70 4.52 10.28
CA GLN A 128 16.92 4.64 11.50
C GLN A 128 16.08 5.91 11.42
N GLY A 129 14.77 5.77 11.65
CA GLY A 129 13.83 6.89 11.67
C GLY A 129 12.92 6.85 12.88
N PHE A 130 12.18 7.93 13.05
CA PHE A 130 11.12 8.05 14.05
C PHE A 130 9.88 8.65 13.38
N SER A 131 8.73 8.06 13.64
CA SER A 131 7.44 8.56 13.17
C SER A 131 6.76 9.36 14.26
N GLU A 132 6.11 10.46 13.87
CA GLU A 132 5.30 11.31 14.73
C GLU A 132 3.97 11.61 14.04
N SER A 133 2.89 11.71 14.81
CA SER A 133 1.58 12.11 14.26
C SER A 133 1.63 13.55 13.76
N THR A 134 1.30 13.77 12.49
CA THR A 134 1.31 15.12 11.86
C THR A 134 0.18 16.00 12.37
N ARG A 135 -0.90 15.41 12.85
CA ARG A 135 -2.05 16.09 13.45
C ARG A 135 -2.58 15.27 14.61
N THR A 136 -2.78 15.94 15.73
CA THR A 136 -3.45 15.40 16.89
C THR A 136 -4.72 16.21 17.15
N PRO A 137 -5.87 15.58 17.39
CA PRO A 137 -7.07 16.31 17.76
C PRO A 137 -6.85 17.02 19.11
N LYS A 138 -7.26 18.28 19.19
CA LYS A 138 -7.34 18.99 20.45
C LYS A 138 -8.74 18.80 21.02
N MET A 139 -8.82 18.09 22.14
CA MET A 139 -10.06 17.85 22.85
C MET A 139 -10.27 18.96 23.89
N ALA A 140 -11.52 19.20 24.28
CA ALA A 140 -11.83 20.07 25.41
C ALA A 140 -11.29 19.45 26.70
N ASP A 141 -10.78 20.28 27.60
CA ASP A 141 -10.46 19.86 28.96
C ASP A 141 -11.73 19.70 29.81
N SER A 142 -11.58 19.14 31.00
CA SER A 142 -12.72 18.86 31.90
C SER A 142 -13.47 20.11 32.31
N TYR A 143 -12.76 21.21 32.55
CA TYR A 143 -13.38 22.49 32.88
C TYR A 143 -14.22 23.02 31.71
N THR A 144 -13.65 23.07 30.53
CA THR A 144 -14.35 23.53 29.34
C THR A 144 -15.57 22.64 29.05
N TYR A 145 -15.40 21.30 29.12
CA TYR A 145 -16.50 20.35 28.96
C TYR A 145 -17.64 20.61 29.94
N ALA A 146 -17.33 20.68 31.26
CA ALA A 146 -18.32 20.89 32.31
C ALA A 146 -19.05 22.24 32.18
N LYS A 147 -18.29 23.31 31.84
CA LYS A 147 -18.87 24.64 31.60
C LYS A 147 -19.84 24.65 30.43
N VAL A 148 -19.42 24.10 29.26
CA VAL A 148 -20.29 24.03 28.07
C VAL A 148 -21.52 23.15 28.33
N TYR A 149 -21.35 22.07 29.09
CA TYR A 149 -22.48 21.22 29.48
C TYR A 149 -23.52 22.01 30.29
N ASN A 150 -23.08 22.80 31.28
CA ASN A 150 -23.98 23.67 32.05
C ASN A 150 -24.67 24.70 31.15
N GLU A 151 -23.97 25.33 30.21
CA GLU A 151 -24.55 26.29 29.28
C GLU A 151 -25.67 25.63 28.43
N ILE A 152 -25.51 24.35 28.04
CA ILE A 152 -26.54 23.58 27.31
C ILE A 152 -27.74 23.32 28.23
N GLU A 153 -27.54 22.87 29.48
CA GLU A 153 -28.63 22.59 30.40
C GLU A 153 -29.44 23.87 30.69
N GLU A 154 -28.78 25.00 30.95
CA GLU A 154 -29.42 26.31 31.15
C GLU A 154 -30.17 26.77 29.90
N GLY A 155 -29.60 26.57 28.72
CA GLY A 155 -30.25 26.89 27.43
C GLY A 155 -31.54 26.08 27.19
N GLU A 156 -31.64 24.87 27.74
CA GLU A 156 -32.83 24.02 27.73
C GLU A 156 -33.74 24.22 28.94
N GLY A 157 -33.44 25.21 29.80
CA GLY A 157 -34.25 25.52 30.97
C GLY A 157 -34.09 24.52 32.14
N ARG A 158 -33.01 23.75 32.16
CA ARG A 158 -32.66 22.81 33.24
C ARG A 158 -31.62 23.42 34.18
N ALA A 159 -31.54 22.88 35.39
CA ALA A 159 -30.51 23.30 36.34
C ALA A 159 -29.10 22.87 35.88
N PRO A 160 -28.06 23.68 36.14
CA PRO A 160 -26.68 23.28 35.87
C PRO A 160 -26.34 21.92 36.48
N ARG A 161 -25.67 21.07 35.77
CA ARG A 161 -25.22 19.76 36.27
C ARG A 161 -24.03 19.85 37.21
N TYR A 162 -23.13 20.77 36.92
CA TYR A 162 -21.90 20.97 37.66
C TYR A 162 -22.00 22.26 38.52
N THR A 163 -21.71 22.16 39.78
CA THR A 163 -21.69 23.32 40.70
C THR A 163 -20.51 24.23 40.40
N ALA A 164 -20.53 25.47 40.91
CA ALA A 164 -19.42 26.40 40.80
C ALA A 164 -18.14 25.86 41.48
N GLU A 165 -18.28 25.14 42.60
CA GLU A 165 -17.18 24.48 43.30
C GLU A 165 -16.54 23.38 42.45
N GLU A 166 -17.35 22.51 41.81
CA GLU A 166 -16.87 21.45 40.90
C GLU A 166 -16.16 22.03 39.69
N LEU A 167 -16.69 23.10 39.10
CA LEU A 167 -16.04 23.80 37.99
C LEU A 167 -14.66 24.32 38.40
N GLU A 168 -14.55 24.87 39.60
CA GLU A 168 -13.26 25.37 40.10
C GLU A 168 -12.25 24.25 40.41
N LYS A 169 -12.71 23.08 40.89
CA LYS A 169 -11.88 21.88 41.08
C LYS A 169 -11.35 21.37 39.72
N TYR A 170 -12.18 21.31 38.69
CA TYR A 170 -11.73 20.98 37.32
C TYR A 170 -10.74 22.00 36.78
N ARG A 171 -10.94 23.30 37.05
CA ARG A 171 -10.03 24.36 36.60
C ARG A 171 -8.66 24.26 37.24
N ASN A 172 -8.63 24.03 38.54
CA ASN A 172 -7.39 24.00 39.31
C ASN A 172 -6.63 22.68 39.17
N GLY A 173 -7.29 21.56 38.82
CA GLY A 173 -6.68 20.25 38.62
C GLY A 173 -5.98 19.69 39.86
N SER A 174 -6.34 20.19 41.08
CA SER A 174 -5.70 19.80 42.32
C SER A 174 -6.39 18.65 43.07
N ASP A 175 -7.60 18.31 42.66
CA ASP A 175 -8.42 17.28 43.29
C ASP A 175 -8.42 16.01 42.41
N PRO A 176 -7.89 14.87 42.92
CA PRO A 176 -7.85 13.61 42.17
C PRO A 176 -9.22 13.07 41.72
N ASP A 177 -10.30 13.48 42.42
CA ASP A 177 -11.66 13.07 42.08
C ASP A 177 -12.25 13.89 40.91
N TYR A 178 -11.54 14.97 40.50
CA TYR A 178 -11.90 15.84 39.38
C TYR A 178 -10.81 15.82 38.31
N PRO A 179 -10.61 14.68 37.63
CA PRO A 179 -9.52 14.48 36.67
C PRO A 179 -9.70 15.31 35.41
N ASN A 180 -8.58 15.54 34.72
CA ASN A 180 -8.53 16.12 33.39
C ASN A 180 -7.64 15.25 32.50
N THR A 181 -8.24 14.29 31.80
CA THR A 181 -7.54 13.29 31.02
C THR A 181 -7.47 13.69 29.55
N ASP A 182 -6.26 13.96 29.05
CA ASP A 182 -5.99 13.96 27.62
C ASP A 182 -5.87 12.51 27.14
N TRP A 183 -6.97 11.92 26.69
CA TRP A 183 -7.03 10.52 26.25
C TRP A 183 -6.10 10.22 25.11
N TYR A 184 -5.97 11.15 24.15
CA TYR A 184 -5.06 10.98 23.04
C TYR A 184 -3.60 10.93 23.51
N GLY A 185 -3.16 11.96 24.21
CA GLY A 185 -1.79 12.02 24.76
C GLY A 185 -1.51 10.92 25.78
N PHE A 186 -2.54 10.41 26.46
CA PHE A 186 -2.41 9.33 27.42
C PHE A 186 -2.02 8.00 26.74
N ILE A 187 -2.70 7.62 25.64
CA ILE A 187 -2.48 6.32 25.00
C ILE A 187 -1.41 6.33 23.89
N THR A 188 -1.05 7.50 23.34
CA THR A 188 -0.12 7.56 22.20
C THR A 188 1.30 7.95 22.62
N LYS A 189 2.28 7.39 21.91
CA LYS A 189 3.68 7.81 21.94
C LYS A 189 3.85 9.05 21.06
N LYS A 190 4.70 9.98 21.47
CA LYS A 190 5.06 11.12 20.63
C LYS A 190 5.90 10.67 19.43
N LEU A 191 6.88 9.80 19.67
CA LEU A 191 7.80 9.28 18.67
C LEU A 191 7.78 7.75 18.71
N THR A 192 7.73 7.12 17.53
CA THR A 192 7.81 5.67 17.37
C THR A 192 8.99 5.30 16.46
N PRO A 193 9.84 4.36 16.88
CA PRO A 193 11.00 3.97 16.08
C PRO A 193 10.58 3.14 14.87
N GLN A 194 11.31 3.35 13.79
CA GLN A 194 11.28 2.51 12.59
C GLN A 194 12.70 2.37 12.05
N HIS A 195 13.01 1.25 11.42
CA HIS A 195 14.28 1.09 10.73
C HIS A 195 14.13 0.30 9.43
N ARG A 196 15.14 0.43 8.59
CA ARG A 196 15.26 -0.32 7.34
C ARG A 196 16.74 -0.68 7.13
N VAL A 197 16.96 -1.94 6.84
CA VAL A 197 18.28 -2.49 6.46
C VAL A 197 18.18 -3.00 5.03
N ASN A 198 19.18 -2.75 4.22
CA ASN A 198 19.27 -3.31 2.88
C ASN A 198 20.70 -3.67 2.52
N LEU A 199 20.87 -4.86 1.97
CA LEU A 199 22.11 -5.35 1.39
C LEU A 199 21.85 -5.69 -0.07
N SER A 200 22.68 -5.18 -0.99
CA SER A 200 22.57 -5.54 -2.40
C SER A 200 23.94 -5.78 -3.03
N VAL A 201 23.93 -6.63 -4.04
CA VAL A 201 25.10 -6.95 -4.86
C VAL A 201 24.69 -6.83 -6.33
N SER A 202 25.46 -6.08 -7.10
CA SER A 202 25.23 -5.92 -8.54
C SER A 202 26.54 -6.02 -9.30
N GLY A 203 26.46 -6.52 -10.53
CA GLY A 203 27.65 -6.63 -11.38
C GLY A 203 27.34 -7.41 -12.65
N GLY A 204 28.39 -7.77 -13.35
CA GLY A 204 28.28 -8.61 -14.54
C GLY A 204 29.33 -8.30 -15.60
N ASN A 205 29.09 -8.91 -16.75
CA ASN A 205 29.87 -8.73 -17.97
C ASN A 205 28.92 -8.69 -19.17
N GLU A 206 29.43 -8.75 -20.39
CA GLU A 206 28.62 -8.73 -21.61
C GLU A 206 27.65 -9.93 -21.72
N ARG A 207 27.98 -11.07 -21.09
CA ARG A 207 27.15 -12.29 -21.14
C ARG A 207 26.18 -12.44 -19.98
N LEU A 208 26.54 -11.98 -18.79
CA LEU A 208 25.74 -12.13 -17.57
C LEU A 208 25.72 -10.83 -16.79
N LYS A 209 24.54 -10.35 -16.46
CA LYS A 209 24.33 -9.22 -15.54
C LYS A 209 23.43 -9.67 -14.42
N TYR A 210 23.72 -9.25 -13.19
CA TYR A 210 22.93 -9.64 -12.02
C TYR A 210 22.78 -8.50 -11.03
N TYR A 211 21.63 -8.47 -10.40
CA TYR A 211 21.31 -7.68 -9.23
C TYR A 211 20.63 -8.58 -8.20
N LEU A 212 21.15 -8.61 -6.98
CA LEU A 212 20.60 -9.35 -5.85
C LEU A 212 20.42 -8.38 -4.70
N SER A 213 19.30 -8.44 -3.99
CA SER A 213 19.08 -7.65 -2.78
C SER A 213 18.33 -8.41 -1.71
N LEU A 214 18.65 -8.08 -0.47
CA LEU A 214 17.96 -8.50 0.75
C LEU A 214 17.62 -7.24 1.54
N GLY A 215 16.38 -7.14 1.97
CA GLY A 215 15.91 -6.02 2.77
C GLY A 215 15.11 -6.49 3.97
N GLU A 216 15.21 -5.72 5.05
CA GLU A 216 14.36 -5.85 6.25
C GLU A 216 13.92 -4.45 6.64
N SER A 217 12.66 -4.32 7.06
CA SER A 217 12.15 -3.10 7.68
C SER A 217 11.20 -3.41 8.81
N HIS A 218 11.24 -2.55 9.82
CA HIS A 218 10.47 -2.69 11.04
C HIS A 218 9.82 -1.36 11.42
N GLN A 219 8.57 -1.42 11.86
CA GLN A 219 7.82 -0.29 12.41
C GLN A 219 7.09 -0.71 13.68
N SER A 220 7.22 0.09 14.72
CA SER A 220 6.44 -0.06 15.95
C SER A 220 5.18 0.80 15.91
N GLY A 221 4.13 0.40 16.63
CA GLY A 221 2.89 1.16 16.73
C GLY A 221 2.95 2.37 17.66
N HIS A 222 2.00 3.28 17.48
CA HIS A 222 1.91 4.54 18.21
C HIS A 222 1.37 4.42 19.65
N TYR A 223 0.73 3.31 20.01
CA TYR A 223 0.19 3.15 21.36
C TYR A 223 1.29 2.89 22.39
N LYS A 224 1.22 3.55 23.57
CA LYS A 224 2.22 3.41 24.64
C LYS A 224 2.31 1.99 25.18
N ASN A 225 1.16 1.35 25.37
CA ASN A 225 1.05 -0.02 25.84
C ASN A 225 0.65 -0.98 24.72
N GLY A 226 0.74 -0.51 23.48
CA GLY A 226 0.37 -1.29 22.31
C GLY A 226 1.49 -2.21 21.87
N THR A 227 1.09 -3.31 21.32
CA THR A 227 1.93 -4.42 20.86
C THR A 227 2.10 -4.42 19.34
N THR A 228 1.55 -3.42 18.64
CA THR A 228 1.70 -3.31 17.18
C THR A 228 3.15 -3.39 16.77
N ASP A 229 3.48 -4.42 16.03
CA ASP A 229 4.81 -4.71 15.47
C ASP A 229 4.63 -5.12 14.00
N VAL A 230 5.34 -4.45 13.09
CA VAL A 230 5.25 -4.69 11.66
C VAL A 230 6.64 -4.94 11.12
N ARG A 231 6.87 -6.11 10.55
CA ARG A 231 8.14 -6.53 9.95
C ARG A 231 7.94 -6.96 8.51
N LEU A 232 8.76 -6.41 7.66
CA LEU A 232 8.78 -6.69 6.23
C LEU A 232 10.15 -7.19 5.82
N TYR A 233 10.22 -8.39 5.25
CA TYR A 233 11.40 -8.97 4.65
C TYR A 233 11.24 -9.04 3.14
N ASN A 234 12.25 -8.61 2.40
CA ASN A 234 12.26 -8.59 0.95
C ASN A 234 13.51 -9.29 0.39
N LEU A 235 13.30 -10.02 -0.68
CA LEU A 235 14.35 -10.60 -1.51
C LEU A 235 14.10 -10.18 -2.95
N ARG A 236 15.14 -9.82 -3.69
CA ARG A 236 15.06 -9.62 -5.16
C ARG A 236 16.28 -10.21 -5.85
N SER A 237 16.06 -10.83 -7.00
CA SER A 237 17.09 -11.34 -7.90
C SER A 237 16.67 -11.01 -9.33
N ASN A 238 17.44 -10.16 -10.01
CA ASN A 238 17.29 -9.84 -11.43
C ASN A 238 18.56 -10.31 -12.16
N ILE A 239 18.39 -11.23 -13.09
CA ILE A 239 19.48 -11.84 -13.86
C ILE A 239 19.16 -11.70 -15.34
N ASP A 240 20.10 -11.17 -16.12
CA ASP A 240 20.03 -11.08 -17.57
C ASP A 240 21.21 -11.84 -18.18
N VAL A 241 20.92 -12.76 -19.12
CA VAL A 241 21.90 -13.61 -19.78
C VAL A 241 21.83 -13.42 -21.28
N GLN A 242 22.94 -13.05 -21.91
CA GLN A 242 23.11 -13.08 -23.36
C GLN A 242 23.50 -14.50 -23.78
N VAL A 243 22.49 -15.31 -24.14
CA VAL A 243 22.67 -16.73 -24.49
C VAL A 243 23.41 -16.88 -25.82
N THR A 244 23.03 -16.09 -26.82
CA THR A 244 23.72 -15.96 -28.10
C THR A 244 23.80 -14.47 -28.48
N LYS A 245 24.50 -14.11 -29.55
CA LYS A 245 24.52 -12.71 -30.02
C LYS A 245 23.13 -12.17 -30.40
N TYR A 246 22.12 -13.03 -30.56
CA TYR A 246 20.77 -12.66 -30.92
C TYR A 246 19.73 -12.90 -29.83
N LEU A 247 20.02 -13.78 -28.86
CA LEU A 247 19.08 -14.19 -27.84
C LEU A 247 19.54 -13.74 -26.45
N GLN A 248 18.74 -12.89 -25.82
CA GLN A 248 18.83 -12.54 -24.42
C GLN A 248 17.68 -13.18 -23.64
N VAL A 249 17.96 -13.72 -22.47
CA VAL A 249 16.99 -14.26 -21.52
C VAL A 249 17.16 -13.54 -20.19
N GLY A 250 16.04 -13.13 -19.60
CA GLY A 250 16.00 -12.50 -18.27
C GLY A 250 15.17 -13.32 -17.29
N MET A 251 15.58 -13.31 -16.02
CA MET A 251 14.81 -13.89 -14.92
C MET A 251 14.77 -12.90 -13.77
N ASN A 252 13.55 -12.54 -13.35
CA ASN A 252 13.31 -11.69 -12.20
C ASN A 252 12.55 -12.49 -11.14
N LEU A 253 13.09 -12.56 -9.94
CA LEU A 253 12.44 -13.14 -8.77
C LEU A 253 12.34 -12.08 -7.69
N ALA A 254 11.19 -11.99 -7.03
CA ALA A 254 11.02 -11.20 -5.83
C ALA A 254 10.23 -12.01 -4.80
N GLY A 255 10.73 -12.05 -3.58
CA GLY A 255 10.08 -12.64 -2.42
C GLY A 255 9.77 -11.57 -1.38
N LYS A 256 8.64 -11.71 -0.71
CA LYS A 256 8.19 -10.82 0.36
C LYS A 256 7.57 -11.63 1.49
N VAL A 257 7.91 -11.28 2.71
CA VAL A 257 7.22 -11.76 3.92
C VAL A 257 6.88 -10.55 4.77
N ASP A 258 5.59 -10.30 4.97
CA ASP A 258 5.07 -9.36 5.96
C ASP A 258 4.62 -10.16 7.19
N ASP A 259 5.07 -9.77 8.36
CA ASP A 259 4.69 -10.35 9.65
C ASP A 259 4.19 -9.20 10.54
N ASN A 260 2.87 -9.14 10.69
CA ASN A 260 2.19 -8.00 11.29
C ASN A 260 1.39 -8.45 12.50
N HIS A 261 1.66 -7.85 13.64
CA HIS A 261 0.94 -8.04 14.89
C HIS A 261 0.20 -6.77 15.29
N TYR A 262 -1.08 -6.88 15.62
CA TYR A 262 -1.95 -5.78 16.04
C TYR A 262 -2.78 -6.17 17.27
N PRO A 263 -3.20 -5.21 18.11
CA PRO A 263 -4.36 -5.41 18.98
C PRO A 263 -5.58 -5.85 18.17
N TYR A 264 -6.47 -6.61 18.78
CA TYR A 264 -7.70 -7.08 18.11
C TYR A 264 -8.57 -5.94 17.58
N PHE A 265 -8.74 -4.88 18.38
CA PHE A 265 -9.52 -3.72 17.99
C PHE A 265 -8.78 -2.87 16.96
N SER A 266 -9.50 -2.48 15.93
CA SER A 266 -8.92 -1.66 14.86
C SER A 266 -8.60 -0.25 15.36
N THR A 267 -7.64 0.40 14.71
CA THR A 267 -7.30 1.81 14.96
C THR A 267 -8.52 2.72 14.80
N ASN A 268 -9.40 2.47 13.80
CA ASN A 268 -10.62 3.24 13.62
C ASN A 268 -11.59 3.12 14.80
N GLU A 269 -11.78 1.92 15.34
CA GLU A 269 -12.61 1.71 16.54
C GLU A 269 -12.00 2.43 17.72
N THR A 270 -10.71 2.27 17.98
CA THR A 270 -9.98 2.92 19.07
C THR A 270 -10.11 4.45 19.01
N TYR A 271 -9.88 5.06 17.83
CA TYR A 271 -10.03 6.52 17.68
C TYR A 271 -11.48 6.97 17.82
N SER A 272 -12.46 6.20 17.32
CA SER A 272 -13.87 6.53 17.52
C SER A 272 -14.24 6.57 19.01
N HIS A 273 -13.68 5.64 19.80
CA HIS A 273 -13.88 5.63 21.26
C HIS A 273 -13.19 6.79 21.97
N ILE A 274 -11.96 7.18 21.57
CA ILE A 274 -11.26 8.34 22.13
C ILE A 274 -12.14 9.61 22.06
N PHE A 275 -12.83 9.84 20.94
CA PHE A 275 -13.72 10.99 20.77
C PHE A 275 -14.98 10.96 21.63
N LEU A 276 -15.33 9.80 22.17
CA LEU A 276 -16.51 9.60 23.02
C LEU A 276 -16.18 9.58 24.50
N TYR A 277 -14.87 9.52 24.85
CA TYR A 277 -14.43 9.51 26.22
C TYR A 277 -14.41 10.92 26.80
N LEU A 278 -14.99 11.09 28.00
CA LEU A 278 -15.01 12.37 28.66
C LEU A 278 -13.66 12.68 29.31
N PRO A 279 -13.19 13.92 29.26
CA PRO A 279 -11.96 14.31 29.91
C PRO A 279 -12.03 14.17 31.43
N SER A 280 -13.25 14.18 31.99
CA SER A 280 -13.51 13.94 33.44
C SER A 280 -13.46 12.47 33.85
N TRP A 281 -13.19 11.56 32.95
CA TRP A 281 -12.95 10.16 33.26
C TRP A 281 -11.44 9.89 33.36
N GLN A 282 -11.08 8.81 34.06
CA GLN A 282 -9.69 8.40 34.21
C GLN A 282 -9.51 6.91 33.86
N PRO A 283 -8.31 6.51 33.41
CA PRO A 283 -8.09 5.15 32.97
C PRO A 283 -7.98 4.14 34.12
N TYR A 284 -7.53 4.59 35.29
CA TYR A 284 -7.30 3.75 36.46
C TYR A 284 -8.01 4.30 37.68
N TRP A 285 -8.34 3.41 38.60
CA TRP A 285 -8.76 3.82 39.94
C TRP A 285 -7.62 4.56 40.63
N PRO A 286 -7.91 5.71 41.31
CA PRO A 286 -6.90 6.54 41.96
C PRO A 286 -5.95 5.75 42.86
N GLY A 287 -4.64 5.95 42.65
CA GLY A 287 -3.59 5.27 43.43
C GLY A 287 -3.41 3.78 43.14
N THR A 288 -3.98 3.27 42.06
CA THR A 288 -3.87 1.85 41.66
C THR A 288 -3.51 1.69 40.19
N ASP A 289 -3.16 0.47 39.79
CA ASP A 289 -3.00 0.00 38.38
C ASP A 289 -4.27 -0.66 37.84
N LYS A 290 -5.37 -0.61 38.58
CA LYS A 290 -6.64 -1.26 38.22
C LYS A 290 -7.43 -0.41 37.26
N LEU A 291 -7.74 -0.95 36.10
CA LEU A 291 -8.53 -0.26 35.05
C LEU A 291 -9.92 0.10 35.56
N MET A 292 -10.29 1.37 35.42
CA MET A 292 -11.59 1.89 35.82
C MET A 292 -12.60 1.68 34.68
N PRO A 293 -13.84 1.27 34.97
CA PRO A 293 -14.88 1.24 33.94
C PRO A 293 -15.22 2.68 33.52
N ASN A 294 -15.16 2.92 32.21
CA ASN A 294 -15.53 4.20 31.62
C ASN A 294 -16.87 4.06 30.87
N ARG A 295 -16.99 4.57 29.66
CA ARG A 295 -18.20 4.52 28.88
C ARG A 295 -18.69 3.07 28.70
N GLY A 296 -19.93 2.76 29.16
CA GLY A 296 -20.52 1.41 29.00
C GLY A 296 -19.68 0.28 29.61
N SER A 297 -18.92 0.58 30.65
CA SER A 297 -17.99 -0.35 31.32
C SER A 297 -16.73 -0.71 30.48
N GLU A 298 -16.44 0.05 29.43
CA GLU A 298 -15.25 -0.10 28.61
C GLU A 298 -14.02 0.55 29.24
N ASN A 299 -12.82 0.17 28.78
CA ASN A 299 -11.59 0.92 29.04
C ASN A 299 -10.70 0.89 27.80
N ILE A 300 -10.27 2.06 27.34
CA ILE A 300 -9.47 2.24 26.13
C ILE A 300 -8.14 1.46 26.18
N MET A 301 -7.61 1.20 27.38
CA MET A 301 -6.37 0.45 27.56
C MET A 301 -6.47 -1.01 27.08
N ASN A 302 -7.67 -1.60 27.19
CA ASN A 302 -7.93 -2.94 26.66
C ASN A 302 -7.93 -2.94 25.13
N MET A 303 -8.37 -1.83 24.51
CA MET A 303 -8.42 -1.72 23.03
C MET A 303 -7.03 -1.56 22.39
N VAL A 304 -6.11 -0.88 23.08
CA VAL A 304 -4.77 -0.57 22.53
C VAL A 304 -3.71 -1.61 22.87
N SER A 305 -4.10 -2.69 23.55
CA SER A 305 -3.22 -3.76 24.01
C SER A 305 -3.79 -5.14 23.66
N ASP A 306 -3.02 -6.19 23.92
CA ASP A 306 -3.46 -7.59 23.70
C ASP A 306 -4.49 -8.07 24.74
N ALA A 307 -4.84 -7.22 25.72
CA ALA A 307 -5.84 -7.58 26.73
C ALA A 307 -7.22 -7.89 26.13
N GLY A 308 -7.60 -7.19 25.05
CA GLY A 308 -8.83 -7.45 24.29
C GLY A 308 -8.67 -8.48 23.17
N GLY A 309 -7.45 -9.03 23.01
CA GLY A 309 -7.10 -9.99 21.98
C GLY A 309 -6.11 -9.45 20.95
N THR A 310 -5.78 -10.28 19.96
CA THR A 310 -4.77 -9.98 18.93
C THR A 310 -5.29 -10.25 17.52
N ARG A 311 -4.69 -9.55 16.57
CA ARG A 311 -4.83 -9.80 15.14
C ARG A 311 -3.45 -9.94 14.53
N ASP A 312 -3.12 -11.16 14.11
CA ASP A 312 -1.87 -11.48 13.44
C ASP A 312 -2.13 -11.68 11.95
N ILE A 313 -1.36 -11.00 11.10
CA ILE A 313 -1.48 -11.12 9.64
C ILE A 313 -0.09 -11.43 9.08
N LYS A 314 0.04 -12.61 8.49
CA LYS A 314 1.27 -13.01 7.80
C LYS A 314 1.01 -13.13 6.31
N THR A 315 1.70 -12.31 5.52
CA THR A 315 1.65 -12.36 4.06
C THR A 315 2.97 -12.87 3.52
N THR A 316 2.93 -13.88 2.70
CA THR A 316 4.09 -14.36 1.92
C THR A 316 3.75 -14.23 0.44
N ALA A 317 4.61 -13.61 -0.34
CA ALA A 317 4.44 -13.48 -1.77
C ALA A 317 5.73 -13.86 -2.51
N LEU A 318 5.57 -14.58 -3.60
CA LEU A 318 6.62 -14.87 -4.55
C LEU A 318 6.18 -14.37 -5.93
N GLN A 319 6.99 -13.55 -6.53
CA GLN A 319 6.79 -12.99 -7.87
C GLN A 319 7.92 -13.49 -8.76
N SER A 320 7.58 -14.12 -9.88
CA SER A 320 8.57 -14.66 -10.80
C SER A 320 8.25 -14.25 -12.22
N THR A 321 9.25 -13.81 -12.97
CA THR A 321 9.11 -13.44 -14.38
C THR A 321 10.29 -13.97 -15.15
N VAL A 322 10.01 -14.72 -16.21
CA VAL A 322 11.00 -15.09 -17.22
C VAL A 322 10.71 -14.28 -18.49
N SER A 323 11.72 -13.70 -19.07
CA SER A 323 11.61 -12.87 -20.27
C SER A 323 12.65 -13.28 -21.32
N PHE A 324 12.36 -12.99 -22.57
CA PHE A 324 13.33 -13.18 -23.65
C PHE A 324 13.25 -12.01 -24.65
N LYS A 325 14.35 -11.76 -25.33
CA LYS A 325 14.46 -10.92 -26.51
C LYS A 325 15.27 -11.64 -27.58
N LEU A 326 14.69 -11.82 -28.76
CA LEU A 326 15.30 -12.46 -29.90
C LEU A 326 15.39 -11.47 -31.07
N ASP A 327 16.58 -11.00 -31.37
CA ASP A 327 16.84 -10.19 -32.56
C ASP A 327 16.84 -11.07 -33.80
N ILE A 328 16.11 -10.68 -34.84
CA ILE A 328 15.96 -11.43 -36.09
C ILE A 328 17.08 -11.01 -37.06
N PRO A 329 18.12 -11.81 -37.29
CA PRO A 329 19.36 -11.32 -37.90
C PRO A 329 19.23 -10.99 -39.41
N TRP A 330 18.28 -11.59 -40.10
CA TRP A 330 18.06 -11.36 -41.54
C TRP A 330 17.15 -10.16 -41.85
N VAL A 331 16.49 -9.56 -40.83
CA VAL A 331 15.72 -8.33 -40.99
C VAL A 331 16.22 -7.29 -39.98
N LYS A 332 17.00 -6.33 -40.50
CA LYS A 332 17.58 -5.29 -39.62
C LYS A 332 16.49 -4.49 -38.93
N GLY A 333 16.58 -4.41 -37.62
CA GLY A 333 15.60 -3.68 -36.78
C GLY A 333 14.37 -4.49 -36.39
N LEU A 334 14.28 -5.79 -36.74
CA LEU A 334 13.18 -6.67 -36.31
C LEU A 334 13.60 -7.53 -35.10
N TRP A 335 12.77 -7.55 -34.07
CA TRP A 335 12.96 -8.46 -32.91
C TRP A 335 11.63 -8.93 -32.34
N LEU A 336 11.67 -10.10 -31.73
CA LEU A 336 10.59 -10.66 -30.91
C LEU A 336 10.99 -10.57 -29.43
N ASP A 337 10.13 -10.05 -28.58
CA ASP A 337 10.30 -10.13 -27.12
C ASP A 337 9.02 -10.63 -26.45
N GLY A 338 9.19 -11.25 -25.30
CA GLY A 338 8.08 -11.72 -24.51
C GLY A 338 8.46 -12.05 -23.09
N SER A 339 7.44 -12.25 -22.27
CA SER A 339 7.61 -12.67 -20.88
C SER A 339 6.44 -13.53 -20.41
N ALA A 340 6.74 -14.39 -19.44
CA ALA A 340 5.77 -15.11 -18.63
C ALA A 340 6.05 -14.81 -17.16
N SER A 341 5.03 -14.39 -16.41
CA SER A 341 5.10 -14.12 -15.00
C SER A 341 4.09 -14.99 -14.25
N TYR A 342 4.55 -15.58 -13.14
CA TYR A 342 3.68 -16.28 -12.21
C TYR A 342 3.93 -15.72 -10.80
N ASP A 343 2.91 -15.09 -10.25
CA ASP A 343 2.94 -14.55 -8.90
C ASP A 343 2.02 -15.39 -8.02
N ALA A 344 2.49 -15.80 -6.84
CA ALA A 344 1.74 -16.57 -5.86
C ALA A 344 1.86 -15.92 -4.49
N GLY A 345 0.74 -15.88 -3.77
CA GLY A 345 0.68 -15.33 -2.42
C GLY A 345 -0.02 -16.26 -1.45
N TYR A 346 0.32 -16.13 -0.18
CA TYR A 346 -0.39 -16.70 0.94
C TYR A 346 -0.61 -15.62 1.98
N VAL A 347 -1.86 -15.41 2.38
CA VAL A 347 -2.20 -14.54 3.49
C VAL A 347 -2.84 -15.38 4.57
N PHE A 348 -2.24 -15.38 5.75
CA PHE A 348 -2.81 -16.00 6.94
C PHE A 348 -3.19 -14.92 7.92
N THR A 349 -4.47 -14.86 8.29
CA THR A 349 -5.00 -13.96 9.30
C THR A 349 -5.51 -14.77 10.47
N LYS A 350 -5.03 -14.42 11.67
CA LYS A 350 -5.46 -15.01 12.93
C LYS A 350 -6.02 -13.92 13.83
N ASP A 351 -7.34 -13.96 14.03
CA ASP A 351 -8.08 -13.02 14.87
C ASP A 351 -8.49 -13.73 16.14
N PHE A 352 -7.83 -13.44 17.24
CA PHE A 352 -8.13 -14.00 18.54
C PHE A 352 -8.68 -12.94 19.48
N GLN A 353 -9.98 -12.93 19.67
CA GLN A 353 -10.64 -12.03 20.60
C GLN A 353 -10.70 -12.66 21.98
N THR A 354 -10.26 -11.94 23.00
CA THR A 354 -10.27 -12.39 24.39
C THR A 354 -11.28 -11.59 25.21
N PRO A 355 -11.82 -12.18 26.29
CA PRO A 355 -12.58 -11.43 27.28
C PRO A 355 -11.68 -10.41 27.97
N ASP A 356 -12.09 -9.17 27.97
CA ASP A 356 -11.39 -8.12 28.68
C ASP A 356 -12.08 -7.73 30.00
N TYR A 357 -11.34 -7.12 30.90
CA TYR A 357 -11.77 -6.88 32.26
C TYR A 357 -11.43 -5.48 32.72
N VAL A 358 -12.30 -4.96 33.63
CA VAL A 358 -12.12 -3.74 34.39
C VAL A 358 -12.38 -4.02 35.89
N TYR A 359 -12.14 -3.05 36.74
CA TYR A 359 -12.40 -3.19 38.17
C TYR A 359 -13.53 -2.27 38.60
N TYR A 360 -14.54 -2.83 39.21
CA TYR A 360 -15.67 -2.13 39.80
C TYR A 360 -15.44 -1.89 41.28
N LYS A 361 -16.01 -0.84 41.84
CA LYS A 361 -15.99 -0.54 43.25
C LYS A 361 -17.30 -1.04 43.86
N ASP A 362 -17.20 -1.86 44.90
CA ASP A 362 -18.36 -2.25 45.70
C ASP A 362 -18.82 -1.06 46.53
N GLU A 363 -20.07 -0.66 46.41
CA GLU A 363 -20.62 0.53 47.06
C GLU A 363 -20.70 0.39 48.59
N LYS A 364 -20.77 -0.85 49.11
CA LYS A 364 -20.89 -1.10 50.55
C LYS A 364 -19.54 -1.22 51.24
N THR A 365 -18.62 -1.92 50.63
CA THR A 365 -17.30 -2.19 51.24
C THR A 365 -16.23 -1.23 50.77
N GLY A 366 -16.40 -0.56 49.62
CA GLY A 366 -15.41 0.27 48.97
C GLY A 366 -14.29 -0.53 48.27
N GLU A 367 -14.33 -1.85 48.32
CA GLU A 367 -13.32 -2.72 47.71
C GLU A 367 -13.46 -2.78 46.21
N LEU A 368 -12.31 -2.94 45.53
CA LEU A 368 -12.27 -3.11 44.07
C LEU A 368 -12.30 -4.59 43.71
N TYR A 369 -13.30 -4.99 42.92
CA TYR A 369 -13.40 -6.35 42.39
C TYR A 369 -13.30 -6.36 40.85
N LYS A 370 -12.68 -7.41 40.33
CA LYS A 370 -12.54 -7.62 38.89
C LYS A 370 -13.86 -8.08 38.28
N GLY A 371 -14.35 -7.35 37.27
CA GLY A 371 -15.54 -7.69 36.51
C GLY A 371 -15.29 -7.59 35.00
N ARG A 372 -16.23 -8.08 34.24
CA ARG A 372 -16.19 -8.00 32.77
C ARG A 372 -16.29 -6.55 32.32
N SER A 373 -15.52 -6.21 31.30
CA SER A 373 -15.71 -4.99 30.51
C SER A 373 -17.00 -5.09 29.67
N GLY A 374 -17.54 -3.94 29.30
CA GLY A 374 -18.66 -3.85 28.34
C GLY A 374 -18.27 -4.10 26.89
N MET A 375 -16.97 -4.22 26.61
CA MET A 375 -16.44 -4.50 25.29
C MET A 375 -16.10 -5.99 25.13
N GLY A 376 -15.96 -6.39 23.88
CA GLY A 376 -15.49 -7.73 23.55
C GLY A 376 -16.53 -8.83 23.73
N SER A 377 -16.05 -10.05 23.63
CA SER A 377 -16.88 -11.25 23.76
C SER A 377 -16.88 -11.76 25.20
N ASP A 378 -17.96 -12.40 25.67
CA ASP A 378 -18.04 -13.00 27.00
C ASP A 378 -17.02 -14.12 27.20
N LYS A 379 -16.64 -14.78 26.13
CA LYS A 379 -15.61 -15.80 26.09
C LYS A 379 -14.70 -15.57 24.89
N ALA A 380 -13.49 -16.09 24.97
CA ALA A 380 -12.58 -15.97 23.85
C ALA A 380 -13.10 -16.69 22.61
N ASN A 381 -12.80 -16.14 21.46
CA ASN A 381 -13.12 -16.71 20.16
C ASN A 381 -11.95 -16.51 19.19
N LEU A 382 -11.80 -17.45 18.26
CA LEU A 382 -10.75 -17.46 17.27
C LEU A 382 -11.33 -17.61 15.88
N SER A 383 -10.84 -16.77 14.97
CA SER A 383 -11.03 -16.92 13.53
C SER A 383 -9.67 -17.04 12.85
N GLU A 384 -9.49 -18.05 12.04
CA GLU A 384 -8.32 -18.22 11.18
C GLU A 384 -8.76 -18.22 9.72
N LYS A 385 -8.09 -17.39 8.90
CA LYS A 385 -8.38 -17.27 7.47
C LYS A 385 -7.11 -17.48 6.65
N TYR A 386 -7.18 -18.36 5.67
CA TYR A 386 -6.18 -18.59 4.64
C TYR A 386 -6.65 -18.04 3.30
N GLU A 387 -5.84 -17.23 2.65
CA GLU A 387 -6.08 -16.72 1.31
C GLU A 387 -4.90 -17.08 0.41
N ASN A 388 -5.20 -17.51 -0.82
CA ASN A 388 -4.18 -17.92 -1.79
C ASN A 388 -4.45 -17.26 -3.15
N PRO A 389 -4.04 -15.99 -3.35
CA PRO A 389 -4.09 -15.33 -4.64
C PRO A 389 -2.96 -15.81 -5.54
N THR A 390 -3.27 -16.03 -6.82
CA THR A 390 -2.28 -16.30 -7.88
C THR A 390 -2.57 -15.45 -9.09
N ASN A 391 -1.51 -15.01 -9.78
CA ASN A 391 -1.61 -14.26 -11.01
C ASN A 391 -0.65 -14.82 -12.06
N LEU A 392 -1.18 -15.22 -13.21
CA LEU A 392 -0.42 -15.60 -14.39
C LEU A 392 -0.55 -14.48 -15.42
N TYR A 393 0.59 -13.99 -15.92
CA TYR A 393 0.65 -12.99 -16.95
C TYR A 393 1.62 -13.41 -18.05
N MET A 394 1.20 -13.33 -19.30
CA MET A 394 2.02 -13.64 -20.47
C MET A 394 1.91 -12.54 -21.50
N THR A 395 3.02 -12.19 -22.12
CA THR A 395 3.05 -11.27 -23.27
C THR A 395 4.07 -11.69 -24.30
N ALA A 396 3.76 -11.43 -25.57
CA ALA A 396 4.68 -11.57 -26.68
C ALA A 396 4.50 -10.39 -27.63
N LYS A 397 5.60 -9.81 -28.12
CA LYS A 397 5.59 -8.61 -28.97
C LYS A 397 6.56 -8.77 -30.12
N LEU A 398 6.09 -8.58 -31.33
CA LEU A 398 6.92 -8.41 -32.53
C LEU A 398 7.14 -6.92 -32.76
N ASN A 399 8.40 -6.52 -32.83
CA ASN A 399 8.79 -5.12 -32.92
C ASN A 399 9.67 -4.91 -34.14
N TYR A 400 9.49 -3.77 -34.77
CA TYR A 400 10.33 -3.27 -35.85
C TYR A 400 10.70 -1.82 -35.62
N ASP A 401 11.99 -1.48 -35.73
CA ASP A 401 12.48 -0.10 -35.56
C ASP A 401 13.65 0.11 -36.51
N HIS A 402 13.45 0.96 -37.52
CA HIS A 402 14.49 1.22 -38.53
C HIS A 402 14.39 2.63 -39.11
N THR A 403 15.55 3.17 -39.46
CA THR A 403 15.67 4.47 -40.12
C THR A 403 16.10 4.30 -41.60
N PHE A 404 15.31 4.81 -42.50
CA PHE A 404 15.56 4.86 -43.97
C PHE A 404 15.84 6.32 -44.36
N GLY A 405 17.11 6.70 -44.38
CA GLY A 405 17.49 8.10 -44.63
C GLY A 405 16.91 9.04 -43.56
N VAL A 406 15.97 9.91 -43.93
CA VAL A 406 15.30 10.84 -43.01
C VAL A 406 13.99 10.29 -42.41
N HIS A 407 13.59 9.09 -42.80
CA HIS A 407 12.35 8.46 -42.39
C HIS A 407 12.64 7.41 -41.29
N HIS A 408 12.15 7.61 -40.12
CA HIS A 408 12.22 6.63 -39.04
C HIS A 408 10.85 5.99 -38.84
N VAL A 409 10.81 4.67 -38.89
CA VAL A 409 9.58 3.85 -38.74
C VAL A 409 9.75 2.92 -37.56
N GLY A 410 8.82 3.00 -36.60
CA GLY A 410 8.68 2.04 -35.52
C GLY A 410 7.30 1.37 -35.59
N ALA A 411 7.25 0.05 -35.56
CA ALA A 411 6.03 -0.73 -35.48
C ALA A 411 6.11 -1.78 -34.38
N MET A 412 4.99 -2.06 -33.75
CA MET A 412 4.90 -3.12 -32.73
C MET A 412 3.49 -3.70 -32.77
N VAL A 413 3.39 -5.02 -32.72
CA VAL A 413 2.16 -5.76 -32.47
C VAL A 413 2.42 -6.74 -31.34
N GLY A 414 1.49 -6.82 -30.39
CA GLY A 414 1.63 -7.66 -29.21
C GLY A 414 0.36 -8.40 -28.87
N TYR A 415 0.55 -9.52 -28.20
CA TYR A 415 -0.47 -10.33 -27.55
C TYR A 415 -0.19 -10.37 -26.05
N GLU A 416 -1.24 -10.27 -25.26
CA GLU A 416 -1.19 -10.28 -23.79
C GLU A 416 -2.32 -11.15 -23.27
N GLN A 417 -2.02 -11.98 -22.28
CA GLN A 417 -2.99 -12.77 -21.56
C GLN A 417 -2.70 -12.71 -20.07
N SER A 418 -3.73 -12.58 -19.26
CA SER A 418 -3.63 -12.68 -17.80
C SER A 418 -4.75 -13.53 -17.23
N GLU A 419 -4.43 -14.24 -16.15
CA GLU A 419 -5.37 -15.00 -15.34
C GLU A 419 -5.07 -14.73 -13.87
N THR A 420 -6.08 -14.32 -13.11
CA THR A 420 -5.98 -14.12 -11.66
C THR A 420 -6.96 -15.07 -11.00
N LYS A 421 -6.47 -15.83 -10.01
CA LYS A 421 -7.27 -16.71 -9.16
C LYS A 421 -7.09 -16.31 -7.71
N GLY A 422 -8.14 -16.45 -6.94
CA GLY A 422 -8.12 -16.28 -5.50
C GLY A 422 -9.05 -17.29 -4.86
N ASN A 423 -8.61 -17.89 -3.78
CA ASN A 423 -9.44 -18.70 -2.92
C ASN A 423 -9.14 -18.38 -1.47
N TYR A 424 -10.14 -18.54 -0.63
CA TYR A 424 -9.94 -18.52 0.80
C TYR A 424 -10.70 -19.63 1.49
N LEU A 425 -10.19 -19.99 2.65
CA LEU A 425 -10.83 -20.84 3.64
C LEU A 425 -10.73 -20.14 4.99
N GLN A 426 -11.85 -20.08 5.72
CA GLN A 426 -11.93 -19.50 7.05
C GLN A 426 -12.52 -20.55 8.01
N ALA A 427 -11.96 -20.66 9.19
CA ALA A 427 -12.48 -21.44 10.30
C ALA A 427 -12.68 -20.53 11.52
N TYR A 428 -13.76 -20.77 12.25
CA TYR A 428 -14.10 -20.05 13.47
C TYR A 428 -14.49 -21.01 14.57
N ARG A 429 -14.00 -20.76 15.79
CA ARG A 429 -14.51 -21.36 17.03
C ARG A 429 -14.65 -20.33 18.14
N GLY A 430 -15.77 -20.40 18.84
CA GLY A 430 -16.04 -19.61 20.05
C GLY A 430 -15.87 -20.41 21.33
N ASP A 431 -16.12 -19.70 22.44
CA ASP A 431 -16.23 -20.28 23.79
C ASP A 431 -15.00 -21.08 24.25
N TYR A 432 -13.80 -20.48 24.09
CA TYR A 432 -12.56 -21.03 24.62
C TYR A 432 -12.59 -21.09 26.15
N VAL A 433 -12.19 -22.21 26.73
CA VAL A 433 -12.04 -22.39 28.18
C VAL A 433 -10.80 -21.66 28.70
N SER A 434 -9.74 -21.61 27.88
CA SER A 434 -8.47 -20.95 28.21
C SER A 434 -7.99 -20.08 27.04
N ILE A 435 -7.42 -18.93 27.34
CA ILE A 435 -6.78 -18.04 26.36
C ILE A 435 -5.32 -18.44 26.06
N SER A 436 -4.76 -19.43 26.79
CA SER A 436 -3.36 -19.81 26.64
C SER A 436 -3.06 -20.67 25.41
N ILE A 437 -4.10 -21.20 24.76
CA ILE A 437 -3.97 -22.05 23.56
C ILE A 437 -4.90 -21.47 22.48
N PRO A 438 -4.44 -20.45 21.75
CA PRO A 438 -5.23 -19.83 20.69
C PRO A 438 -5.16 -20.67 19.40
N GLU A 439 -5.65 -21.92 19.46
CA GLU A 439 -5.70 -22.85 18.34
C GLU A 439 -7.12 -23.31 18.08
N ILE A 440 -7.51 -23.52 16.82
CA ILE A 440 -8.88 -23.88 16.42
C ILE A 440 -9.39 -25.12 17.19
N PHE A 441 -8.55 -26.12 17.42
CA PHE A 441 -8.97 -27.33 18.12
C PHE A 441 -9.34 -27.11 19.59
N ALA A 442 -8.80 -26.07 20.23
CA ALA A 442 -8.99 -25.77 21.66
C ALA A 442 -10.30 -25.04 21.99
N GLY A 443 -11.02 -24.56 20.98
CA GLY A 443 -12.33 -23.96 21.16
C GLY A 443 -13.44 -24.98 21.41
N SER A 444 -14.65 -24.48 21.71
CA SER A 444 -15.81 -25.32 22.06
C SER A 444 -16.09 -26.41 21.03
N SER A 445 -16.49 -27.60 21.51
CA SER A 445 -16.99 -28.67 20.66
C SER A 445 -18.47 -28.52 20.28
N ASP A 446 -19.18 -27.51 20.84
CA ASP A 446 -20.56 -27.20 20.47
C ASP A 446 -20.59 -26.69 19.01
N LYS A 447 -21.38 -27.38 18.17
CA LYS A 447 -21.54 -27.04 16.75
C LYS A 447 -22.08 -25.63 16.52
N ASN A 448 -22.84 -25.07 17.45
CA ASN A 448 -23.35 -23.69 17.37
C ASN A 448 -22.25 -22.63 17.61
N LYS A 449 -21.08 -23.05 18.08
CA LYS A 449 -19.90 -22.20 18.32
C LYS A 449 -18.81 -22.44 17.29
N GLN A 450 -19.13 -23.10 16.21
CA GLN A 450 -18.21 -23.42 15.11
C GLN A 450 -18.81 -22.95 13.79
N SER A 451 -17.99 -22.36 12.95
CA SER A 451 -18.36 -22.06 11.57
C SER A 451 -17.15 -22.17 10.66
N ASN A 452 -17.42 -22.35 9.40
CA ASN A 452 -16.43 -22.23 8.33
C ASN A 452 -17.03 -21.45 7.18
N ASP A 453 -16.18 -20.86 6.37
CA ASP A 453 -16.54 -20.17 5.15
C ASP A 453 -15.42 -20.35 4.11
N GLY A 454 -15.76 -20.23 2.83
CA GLY A 454 -14.78 -20.33 1.77
C GLY A 454 -15.36 -19.93 0.43
N SER A 455 -14.51 -19.38 -0.42
CA SER A 455 -14.89 -18.99 -1.76
C SER A 455 -13.70 -19.09 -2.70
N SER A 456 -13.98 -19.20 -3.99
CA SER A 456 -13.00 -19.07 -5.04
C SER A 456 -13.46 -18.09 -6.09
N SER A 457 -12.52 -17.39 -6.67
CA SER A 457 -12.73 -16.44 -7.76
C SER A 457 -11.71 -16.68 -8.87
N GLN A 458 -12.12 -16.45 -10.10
CA GLN A 458 -11.23 -16.51 -11.25
C GLN A 458 -11.63 -15.43 -12.24
N THR A 459 -10.65 -14.69 -12.74
CA THR A 459 -10.82 -13.75 -13.83
C THR A 459 -9.68 -13.90 -14.83
N ALA A 460 -9.95 -13.64 -16.10
CA ALA A 460 -8.96 -13.71 -17.15
C ALA A 460 -9.14 -12.56 -18.14
N ARG A 461 -8.10 -12.23 -18.87
CA ARG A 461 -8.12 -11.23 -19.95
C ARG A 461 -7.26 -11.70 -21.09
N GLN A 462 -7.64 -11.26 -22.29
CA GLN A 462 -6.92 -11.55 -23.50
C GLN A 462 -6.92 -10.30 -24.37
N ASN A 463 -5.74 -9.83 -24.74
CA ASN A 463 -5.60 -8.55 -25.40
C ASN A 463 -4.67 -8.65 -26.61
N ILE A 464 -5.02 -7.93 -27.67
CA ILE A 464 -4.14 -7.69 -28.83
C ILE A 464 -3.93 -6.20 -28.93
N PHE A 465 -2.69 -5.75 -29.06
CA PHE A 465 -2.38 -4.34 -29.10
C PHE A 465 -1.27 -4.05 -30.11
N GLY A 466 -1.19 -2.79 -30.55
CA GLY A 466 -0.14 -2.39 -31.45
C GLY A 466 0.10 -0.89 -31.46
N ARG A 467 1.27 -0.55 -32.00
CA ARG A 467 1.70 0.82 -32.18
C ARG A 467 2.45 0.97 -33.49
N LEU A 468 2.11 1.98 -34.26
CA LEU A 468 2.86 2.44 -35.41
C LEU A 468 3.35 3.85 -35.12
N SER A 469 4.62 4.11 -35.28
CA SER A 469 5.24 5.42 -35.13
C SER A 469 6.03 5.79 -36.35
N TYR A 470 5.92 7.03 -36.76
CA TYR A 470 6.63 7.59 -37.90
C TYR A 470 7.23 8.93 -37.50
N ASP A 471 8.49 9.13 -37.86
CA ASP A 471 9.23 10.36 -37.64
C ASP A 471 9.91 10.75 -38.97
N TYR A 472 9.64 11.96 -39.44
CA TYR A 472 10.28 12.54 -40.62
C TYR A 472 11.32 13.57 -40.19
N ALA A 473 12.58 13.27 -40.45
CA ALA A 473 13.75 14.12 -40.22
C ALA A 473 13.87 14.61 -38.73
N GLY A 474 13.30 13.88 -37.78
CA GLY A 474 13.22 14.31 -36.38
C GLY A 474 12.31 15.51 -36.12
N LYS A 475 11.52 15.94 -37.10
CA LYS A 475 10.68 17.16 -37.07
C LYS A 475 9.21 16.86 -36.90
N TYR A 476 8.66 16.00 -37.75
CA TYR A 476 7.23 15.67 -37.82
C TYR A 476 7.04 14.27 -37.28
N LEU A 477 6.26 14.15 -36.24
CA LEU A 477 6.02 12.91 -35.52
C LEU A 477 4.55 12.51 -35.65
N ALA A 478 4.28 11.25 -36.00
CA ALA A 478 2.95 10.67 -36.00
C ALA A 478 2.97 9.35 -35.26
N GLN A 479 1.96 9.07 -34.45
CA GLN A 479 1.81 7.79 -33.77
C GLN A 479 0.36 7.35 -33.82
N PHE A 480 0.15 6.10 -34.17
CA PHE A 480 -1.11 5.40 -34.05
C PHE A 480 -0.95 4.23 -33.09
N THR A 481 -1.88 4.08 -32.18
CA THR A 481 -1.98 2.95 -31.26
C THR A 481 -3.35 2.32 -31.36
N PHE A 482 -3.43 1.03 -31.19
CA PHE A 482 -4.70 0.34 -31.03
C PHE A 482 -4.58 -0.74 -29.96
N ARG A 483 -5.71 -1.03 -29.33
CA ARG A 483 -5.85 -2.14 -28.41
C ARG A 483 -7.23 -2.78 -28.57
N ARG A 484 -7.27 -4.09 -28.58
CA ARG A 484 -8.49 -4.90 -28.50
C ARG A 484 -8.43 -5.71 -27.22
N ASP A 485 -9.22 -5.31 -26.24
CA ASP A 485 -9.26 -5.92 -24.91
C ASP A 485 -10.46 -6.85 -24.80
N GLY A 486 -10.22 -8.08 -24.32
CA GLY A 486 -11.23 -9.10 -24.04
C GLY A 486 -11.38 -9.33 -22.53
N SER A 487 -12.63 -9.37 -22.06
CA SER A 487 -12.98 -9.66 -20.66
C SER A 487 -14.17 -10.62 -20.57
N PRO A 488 -14.10 -11.69 -19.75
CA PRO A 488 -15.20 -12.61 -19.51
C PRO A 488 -16.37 -11.98 -18.72
N ASN A 489 -16.19 -10.80 -18.15
CA ASN A 489 -17.24 -10.09 -17.42
C ASN A 489 -18.40 -9.61 -18.31
N PHE A 490 -18.20 -9.67 -19.65
CA PHE A 490 -19.22 -9.30 -20.63
C PHE A 490 -19.78 -10.52 -21.34
N PRO A 491 -21.03 -10.47 -21.81
CA PRO A 491 -21.61 -11.52 -22.65
C PRO A 491 -20.74 -11.86 -23.84
N GLU A 492 -20.80 -13.09 -24.33
CA GLU A 492 -19.89 -13.65 -25.33
C GLU A 492 -19.74 -12.78 -26.60
N ASN A 493 -20.83 -12.21 -27.08
CA ASN A 493 -20.87 -11.33 -28.25
C ASN A 493 -20.35 -9.90 -27.99
N LYS A 494 -20.07 -9.52 -26.73
CA LYS A 494 -19.58 -8.19 -26.31
C LYS A 494 -18.30 -8.24 -25.49
N ARG A 495 -17.60 -9.37 -25.46
CA ARG A 495 -16.38 -9.56 -24.67
C ARG A 495 -15.21 -8.69 -25.08
N TYR A 496 -15.20 -8.22 -26.34
CA TYR A 496 -14.08 -7.47 -26.88
C TYR A 496 -14.44 -6.02 -27.17
N GLY A 497 -13.63 -5.10 -26.59
CA GLY A 497 -13.67 -3.67 -26.89
C GLY A 497 -12.46 -3.26 -27.74
N PHE A 498 -12.62 -2.29 -28.64
CA PHE A 498 -11.55 -1.74 -29.47
C PHE A 498 -11.26 -0.29 -29.06
N PHE A 499 -9.99 0.02 -28.82
CA PHE A 499 -9.53 1.31 -28.29
C PHE A 499 -8.41 1.86 -29.17
N PRO A 500 -8.72 2.69 -30.17
CA PRO A 500 -7.72 3.37 -31.01
C PRO A 500 -7.22 4.65 -30.32
N GLY A 501 -5.95 5.00 -30.59
CA GLY A 501 -5.35 6.26 -30.16
C GLY A 501 -4.49 6.83 -31.27
N PHE A 502 -4.49 8.17 -31.42
CA PHE A 502 -3.72 8.88 -32.42
C PHE A 502 -3.03 10.10 -31.82
N SER A 503 -1.80 10.37 -32.19
CA SER A 503 -1.09 11.58 -31.79
C SER A 503 -0.17 12.08 -32.90
N LEU A 504 -0.08 13.41 -32.99
CA LEU A 504 0.84 14.13 -33.88
C LEU A 504 1.77 15.00 -33.04
N GLY A 505 2.95 15.27 -33.53
CA GLY A 505 3.90 16.16 -32.92
C GLY A 505 4.72 16.89 -33.98
N TRP A 506 5.00 18.17 -33.75
CA TRP A 506 5.88 18.98 -34.56
C TRP A 506 6.98 19.58 -33.69
N ARG A 507 8.23 19.29 -34.02
CA ARG A 507 9.41 19.87 -33.37
C ARG A 507 9.81 21.14 -34.11
N ILE A 508 9.22 22.25 -33.72
CA ILE A 508 9.40 23.56 -34.36
C ILE A 508 10.87 24.01 -34.25
N SER A 509 11.53 23.68 -33.11
CA SER A 509 12.95 24.02 -32.90
C SER A 509 13.90 23.40 -33.94
N GLU A 510 13.49 22.34 -34.65
CA GLU A 510 14.30 21.71 -35.69
C GLU A 510 14.10 22.35 -37.07
N GLU A 511 13.19 23.29 -37.21
CA GLU A 511 12.98 24.00 -38.47
C GLU A 511 14.09 24.98 -38.78
N PRO A 512 14.45 25.20 -40.08
CA PRO A 512 15.54 26.09 -40.48
C PRO A 512 15.38 27.50 -39.94
N PHE A 513 14.14 28.02 -39.88
CA PHE A 513 13.84 29.36 -39.40
C PHE A 513 14.02 29.55 -37.88
N MET A 514 14.08 28.46 -37.11
CA MET A 514 14.28 28.46 -35.65
C MET A 514 15.75 28.31 -35.24
N LYS A 515 16.63 27.81 -36.13
CA LYS A 515 18.02 27.52 -35.79
C LYS A 515 18.85 28.72 -35.34
N ASN A 516 18.43 29.92 -35.68
CA ASN A 516 19.11 31.15 -35.27
C ASN A 516 18.71 31.65 -33.87
N LEU A 517 17.71 31.02 -33.22
CA LEU A 517 17.23 31.34 -31.88
C LEU A 517 18.00 30.52 -30.83
N LEU A 518 19.21 30.96 -30.52
CA LEU A 518 20.15 30.25 -29.63
C LEU A 518 19.65 30.08 -28.19
N PHE A 519 18.61 30.78 -27.77
CA PHE A 519 18.00 30.67 -26.43
C PHE A 519 16.97 29.55 -26.35
N LEU A 520 16.65 28.90 -27.48
CA LEU A 520 15.56 27.90 -27.55
C LEU A 520 16.12 26.50 -27.92
N ASP A 521 16.33 25.66 -26.92
CA ASP A 521 16.89 24.31 -27.13
C ASP A 521 15.87 23.34 -27.73
N ASN A 522 14.60 23.40 -27.31
CA ASN A 522 13.58 22.46 -27.76
C ASN A 522 12.17 23.07 -27.64
N LEU A 523 11.54 23.29 -28.79
CA LEU A 523 10.13 23.68 -28.88
C LEU A 523 9.39 22.60 -29.67
N LYS A 524 8.42 21.95 -29.02
CA LYS A 524 7.61 20.88 -29.59
C LYS A 524 6.14 21.09 -29.23
N ILE A 525 5.27 20.96 -30.18
CA ILE A 525 3.82 20.95 -30.07
C ILE A 525 3.29 19.54 -30.31
#